data_762ca259a14d6d86f0932cc720007d23
#
_entry.id   762ca259a14d6d86f0932cc720007d23
#
_cell.length_a   1.000
_cell.length_b   1.000
_cell.length_c   1.000
_cell.angle_alpha   90.00
_cell.angle_beta   90.00
_cell.angle_gamma   90.00
#
_symmetry.space_group_name_H-M   'P 1'
#
loop_
_entity.id
_entity.type
_entity.pdbx_description
1 polymer ?
#
loop_
_entity_poly.entity_id
_entity_poly.type
_entity_poly.pdbx_seq_one_letter_code
_entity_poly.pdbx_strand_id
1 'polypeptide(L)'
;KAFKDPRFLAFDRLHLNPMGHDRVAQAVLETINLPHDPSWRRPLAPAEPTHKLIKVAVTAVWFATFALPWMWRRARGKSSGDGRTCKYPVAINWPLTHLDQAN
;
A
#
# COMPACT_ATOMS: atom_id res chain seq x y z
N LYS A 1 -16.17 0.76 -7.05
CA LYS A 1 -16.39 0.93 -5.59
C LYS A 1 -15.56 -0.04 -4.74
N ALA A 2 -15.04 -1.14 -5.32
CA ALA A 2 -14.36 -2.23 -4.60
C ALA A 2 -13.09 -1.81 -3.83
N PHE A 3 -12.42 -0.72 -4.20
CA PHE A 3 -11.16 -0.25 -3.60
C PHE A 3 -11.33 1.00 -2.71
N LYS A 4 -12.56 1.45 -2.44
CA LYS A 4 -12.80 2.68 -1.66
C LYS A 4 -12.82 2.48 -0.14
N ASP A 5 -12.75 1.24 0.33
CA ASP A 5 -12.80 0.95 1.75
C ASP A 5 -11.41 1.19 2.39
N PRO A 6 -11.30 2.05 3.42
CA PRO A 6 -10.02 2.35 4.06
C PRO A 6 -9.39 1.13 4.76
N ARG A 7 -10.16 0.06 5.01
CA ARG A 7 -9.65 -1.20 5.58
C ARG A 7 -8.71 -1.96 4.66
N PHE A 8 -8.60 -1.57 3.38
CA PHE A 8 -7.59 -2.09 2.44
C PHE A 8 -6.26 -1.35 2.51
N LEU A 9 -6.17 -0.30 3.30
CA LEU A 9 -4.95 0.48 3.46
C LEU A 9 -4.18 0.05 4.71
N ALA A 10 -2.87 0.19 4.65
CA ALA A 10 -1.99 0.10 5.80
C ALA A 10 -2.25 1.27 6.77
N PHE A 11 -1.59 1.26 7.93
CA PHE A 11 -1.78 2.30 8.95
C PHE A 11 -1.36 3.70 8.46
N ASP A 12 -0.44 3.78 7.50
CA ASP A 12 -0.04 5.05 6.86
C ASP A 12 -1.13 5.67 5.97
N ARG A 13 -2.23 4.97 5.71
CA ARG A 13 -3.38 5.38 4.88
C ARG A 13 -3.03 5.68 3.42
N LEU A 14 -1.87 5.21 2.97
CA LEU A 14 -1.35 5.42 1.62
C LEU A 14 -1.14 4.10 0.88
N HIS A 15 -0.42 3.18 1.50
CA HIS A 15 -0.11 1.89 0.91
C HIS A 15 -1.24 0.88 1.16
N LEU A 16 -1.36 -0.09 0.27
CA LEU A 16 -2.27 -1.20 0.49
C LEU A 16 -1.71 -2.12 1.60
N ASN A 17 -2.59 -2.66 2.41
CA ASN A 17 -2.26 -3.75 3.31
C ASN A 17 -2.36 -5.11 2.56
N PRO A 18 -2.02 -6.25 3.17
CA PRO A 18 -2.09 -7.56 2.51
C PRO A 18 -3.45 -7.86 1.86
N MET A 19 -4.56 -7.51 2.51
CA MET A 19 -5.91 -7.69 1.96
C MET A 19 -6.15 -6.81 0.73
N GLY A 20 -5.65 -5.58 0.75
CA GLY A 20 -5.71 -4.66 -0.39
C GLY A 20 -4.87 -5.15 -1.56
N HIS A 21 -3.67 -5.66 -1.30
CA HIS A 21 -2.80 -6.27 -2.32
C HIS A 21 -3.43 -7.50 -2.95
N ASP A 22 -4.00 -8.42 -2.14
CA ASP A 22 -4.70 -9.59 -2.66
C ASP A 22 -5.85 -9.17 -3.59
N ARG A 23 -6.67 -8.21 -3.15
CA ARG A 23 -7.78 -7.71 -3.97
C ARG A 23 -7.33 -7.15 -5.32
N VAL A 24 -6.21 -6.42 -5.35
CA VAL A 24 -5.63 -5.93 -6.60
C VAL A 24 -5.12 -7.09 -7.46
N ALA A 25 -4.46 -8.07 -6.85
CA ALA A 25 -3.98 -9.25 -7.57
C ALA A 25 -5.13 -10.01 -8.23
N GLN A 26 -6.25 -10.25 -7.53
CA GLN A 26 -7.42 -10.91 -8.11
C GLN A 26 -8.03 -10.10 -9.27
N ALA A 27 -8.08 -8.78 -9.15
CA ALA A 27 -8.56 -7.92 -10.22
C ALA A 27 -7.67 -7.96 -11.47
N VAL A 28 -6.35 -8.02 -11.28
CA VAL A 28 -5.38 -8.17 -12.38
C VAL A 28 -5.52 -9.53 -13.04
N LEU A 29 -5.57 -10.62 -12.25
CA LEU A 29 -5.76 -11.98 -12.76
C LEU A 29 -7.03 -12.08 -13.62
N GLU A 30 -8.12 -11.48 -13.18
CA GLU A 30 -9.35 -11.42 -14.00
C GLU A 30 -9.14 -10.67 -15.30
N THR A 31 -8.45 -9.52 -15.25
CA THR A 31 -8.21 -8.69 -16.44
C THR A 31 -7.40 -9.41 -17.52
N ILE A 32 -6.47 -10.27 -17.11
CA ILE A 32 -5.64 -11.09 -18.01
C ILE A 32 -6.21 -12.49 -18.26
N ASN A 33 -7.47 -12.74 -17.89
CA ASN A 33 -8.19 -14.00 -18.08
C ASN A 33 -7.52 -15.23 -17.43
N LEU A 34 -6.89 -15.05 -16.27
CA LEU A 34 -6.35 -16.13 -15.45
C LEU A 34 -7.35 -16.52 -14.33
N PRO A 35 -7.21 -17.75 -13.77
CA PRO A 35 -8.01 -18.17 -12.62
C PRO A 35 -7.89 -17.18 -11.46
N HIS A 36 -9.02 -16.74 -10.92
CA HIS A 36 -9.10 -15.75 -9.86
C HIS A 36 -10.31 -16.00 -8.96
N ASP A 37 -10.32 -15.42 -7.77
CA ASP A 37 -11.48 -15.44 -6.88
C ASP A 37 -12.40 -14.24 -7.21
N PRO A 38 -13.61 -14.47 -7.77
CA PRO A 38 -14.53 -13.40 -8.13
C PRO A 38 -15.07 -12.63 -6.91
N SER A 39 -14.86 -13.13 -5.69
CA SER A 39 -15.31 -12.48 -4.45
C SER A 39 -14.62 -11.14 -4.20
N TRP A 40 -13.50 -10.84 -4.86
CA TRP A 40 -12.81 -9.56 -4.75
C TRP A 40 -13.71 -8.36 -5.05
N ARG A 41 -14.76 -8.54 -5.85
CA ARG A 41 -15.73 -7.49 -6.21
C ARG A 41 -16.72 -7.16 -5.10
N ARG A 42 -16.87 -8.08 -4.12
CA ARG A 42 -17.83 -7.90 -3.04
C ARG A 42 -17.33 -6.84 -2.06
N PRO A 43 -18.19 -5.89 -1.64
CA PRO A 43 -17.82 -4.99 -0.57
C PRO A 43 -17.58 -5.79 0.72
N LEU A 44 -16.71 -5.28 1.59
CA LEU A 44 -16.56 -5.83 2.93
C LEU A 44 -17.88 -5.64 3.72
N ALA A 45 -18.12 -6.55 4.66
CA ALA A 45 -19.21 -6.37 5.61
C ALA A 45 -19.09 -5.01 6.33
N PRO A 46 -20.20 -4.39 6.73
CA PRO A 46 -20.15 -3.14 7.50
C PRO A 46 -19.18 -3.25 8.68
N ALA A 47 -18.36 -2.21 8.87
CA ALA A 47 -17.44 -2.18 9.99
C ALA A 47 -18.20 -1.85 11.27
N GLU A 48 -17.77 -2.47 12.38
CA GLU A 48 -18.28 -2.11 13.69
C GLU A 48 -18.02 -0.63 14.00
N PRO A 49 -19.00 0.06 14.63
CA PRO A 49 -18.87 1.47 14.97
C PRO A 49 -17.76 1.68 16.01
N THR A 50 -16.72 2.40 15.63
CA THR A 50 -15.65 2.76 16.57
C THR A 50 -15.99 4.07 17.27
N HIS A 51 -15.74 4.13 18.58
CA HIS A 51 -15.97 5.31 19.41
C HIS A 51 -15.23 6.54 18.85
N LYS A 52 -15.87 7.71 18.87
CA LYS A 52 -15.34 8.95 18.28
C LYS A 52 -13.95 9.34 18.84
N LEU A 53 -13.74 9.19 20.14
CA LEU A 53 -12.47 9.51 20.79
C LEU A 53 -11.32 8.62 20.28
N ILE A 54 -11.58 7.32 20.05
CA ILE A 54 -10.59 6.40 19.49
C ILE A 54 -10.21 6.83 18.07
N LYS A 55 -11.19 7.22 17.25
CA LYS A 55 -10.93 7.72 15.89
C LYS A 55 -10.06 8.98 15.92
N VAL A 56 -10.35 9.91 16.83
CA VAL A 56 -9.55 11.13 16.99
C VAL A 56 -8.13 10.80 17.42
N ALA A 57 -7.97 9.95 18.45
CA ALA A 57 -6.66 9.54 18.96
C ALA A 57 -5.82 8.85 17.86
N VAL A 58 -6.39 7.88 17.15
CA VAL A 58 -5.71 7.18 16.02
C VAL A 58 -5.33 8.18 14.92
N THR A 59 -6.18 9.16 14.63
CA THR A 59 -5.88 10.17 13.60
C THR A 59 -4.77 11.12 14.07
N ALA A 60 -4.74 11.50 15.33
CA ALA A 60 -3.66 12.34 15.90
C ALA A 60 -2.32 11.60 15.87
N VAL A 61 -2.29 10.32 16.24
CA VAL A 61 -1.10 9.47 16.14
C VAL A 61 -0.65 9.37 14.69
N TRP A 62 -1.57 9.08 13.76
CA TRP A 62 -1.25 9.03 12.34
C TRP A 62 -0.65 10.34 11.83
N PHE A 63 -1.25 11.48 12.20
CA PHE A 63 -0.76 12.80 11.78
C PHE A 63 0.66 13.05 12.29
N ALA A 64 0.93 12.78 13.57
CA ALA A 64 2.23 12.96 14.19
C ALA A 64 3.31 12.04 13.58
N THR A 65 2.93 10.80 13.23
CA THR A 65 3.88 9.77 12.76
C THR A 65 4.18 9.88 11.27
N PHE A 66 3.21 10.24 10.45
CA PHE A 66 3.35 10.22 8.99
C PHE A 66 3.24 11.61 8.35
N ALA A 67 2.17 12.36 8.62
CA ALA A 67 1.93 13.62 7.93
C ALA A 67 2.92 14.69 8.34
N LEU A 68 3.17 14.87 9.62
CA LEU A 68 4.06 15.93 10.13
C LEU A 68 5.52 15.75 9.68
N PRO A 69 6.15 14.54 9.79
CA PRO A 69 7.49 14.32 9.27
C PRO A 69 7.59 14.48 7.76
N TRP A 70 6.53 14.08 7.02
CA TRP A 70 6.48 14.29 5.58
C TRP A 70 6.42 15.76 5.23
N MET A 71 5.54 16.55 5.86
CA MET A 71 5.43 17.99 5.66
C MET A 71 6.74 18.71 5.99
N TRP A 72 7.40 18.32 7.09
CA TRP A 72 8.68 18.88 7.51
C TRP A 72 9.79 18.63 6.49
N ARG A 73 9.91 17.41 5.97
CA ARG A 73 10.87 17.11 4.89
C ARG A 73 10.54 17.91 3.63
N ARG A 74 9.26 18.01 3.27
CA ARG A 74 8.81 18.73 2.10
C ARG A 74 9.13 20.24 2.20
N ALA A 75 8.91 20.85 3.37
CA ALA A 75 9.26 22.25 3.64
C ALA A 75 10.78 22.52 3.51
N ARG A 76 11.61 21.49 3.72
CA ARG A 76 13.08 21.54 3.52
C ARG A 76 13.54 21.18 2.11
N GLY A 77 12.63 21.10 1.15
CA GLY A 77 12.94 20.74 -0.23
C GLY A 77 13.32 19.26 -0.44
N LYS A 78 13.14 18.41 0.57
CA LYS A 78 13.49 16.97 0.47
C LYS A 78 12.32 16.15 -0.05
N SER A 79 12.59 15.28 -1.01
CA SER A 79 11.67 14.28 -1.53
C SER A 79 11.78 12.95 -0.78
N SER A 80 10.74 12.10 -0.89
CA SER A 80 10.79 10.74 -0.34
C SER A 80 11.79 9.83 -1.10
N GLY A 81 12.18 10.23 -2.31
CA GLY A 81 13.16 9.51 -3.15
C GLY A 81 14.61 9.97 -2.97
N ASP A 82 14.85 11.07 -2.25
CA ASP A 82 16.21 11.60 -2.10
C ASP A 82 17.15 10.60 -1.44
N GLY A 83 18.31 10.39 -2.06
CA GLY A 83 19.30 9.42 -1.58
C GLY A 83 18.96 7.95 -1.86
N ARG A 84 17.90 7.65 -2.59
CA ARG A 84 17.58 6.28 -3.00
C ARG A 84 18.13 6.00 -4.38
N THR A 85 18.81 4.87 -4.51
CA THR A 85 19.29 4.33 -5.80
C THR A 85 18.35 3.22 -6.27
N CYS A 86 18.33 3.00 -7.58
CA CYS A 86 17.59 1.88 -8.17
C CYS A 86 18.21 0.56 -7.69
N LYS A 87 17.39 -0.38 -7.23
CA LYS A 87 17.85 -1.70 -6.80
C LYS A 87 18.45 -2.50 -7.96
N TYR A 88 17.89 -2.34 -9.14
CA TYR A 88 18.35 -2.96 -10.38
C TYR A 88 18.48 -1.88 -11.43
N PRO A 89 19.68 -1.27 -11.59
CA PRO A 89 19.90 -0.17 -12.54
C PRO A 89 19.87 -0.62 -14.02
N VAL A 90 20.02 -1.93 -14.26
CA VAL A 90 19.94 -2.57 -15.58
C VAL A 90 18.77 -3.54 -15.58
N ALA A 91 18.14 -3.75 -16.73
CA ALA A 91 17.09 -4.75 -16.90
C ALA A 91 17.65 -6.15 -16.56
N ILE A 92 16.90 -6.89 -15.77
CA ILE A 92 17.24 -8.25 -15.33
C ILE A 92 16.19 -9.23 -15.83
N ASN A 93 16.60 -10.48 -16.07
CA ASN A 93 15.67 -11.55 -16.40
C ASN A 93 14.93 -12.00 -15.13
N TRP A 94 13.66 -12.30 -15.26
CA TRP A 94 12.84 -12.86 -14.19
C TRP A 94 12.37 -14.28 -14.58
N PRO A 95 12.35 -15.27 -13.65
CA PRO A 95 12.73 -15.16 -12.22
C PRO A 95 14.25 -15.03 -12.01
N LEU A 96 14.63 -14.36 -10.91
CA LEU A 96 16.03 -14.24 -10.50
C LEU A 96 16.62 -15.61 -10.25
N THR A 97 17.68 -15.96 -10.97
CA THR A 97 18.51 -17.11 -10.66
C THR A 97 19.50 -16.75 -9.54
N HIS A 98 20.02 -17.74 -8.83
CA HIS A 98 21.00 -17.50 -7.76
C HIS A 98 22.28 -16.75 -8.23
N LEU A 99 22.54 -16.73 -9.53
CA LEU A 99 23.70 -16.04 -10.14
C LEU A 99 23.46 -14.52 -10.25
N ASP A 100 22.21 -14.07 -10.30
CA ASP A 100 21.85 -12.65 -10.43
C ASP A 100 21.88 -11.90 -9.08
N GLN A 101 22.09 -12.61 -7.97
CA GLN A 101 22.12 -12.04 -6.62
C GLN A 101 23.55 -11.71 -6.13
N ALA A 102 24.58 -12.08 -6.89
CA ALA A 102 25.99 -12.00 -6.48
C ALA A 102 26.77 -10.77 -7.05
N ASN A 103 26.06 -9.85 -7.75
CA ASN A 103 26.66 -8.62 -8.30
C ASN A 103 26.13 -7.36 -7.65
#